data_f1ff2ef22ff4f8e5335b86ae6e180a78
#
_entry.id   f1ff2ef22ff4f8e5335b86ae6e180a78
#
_cell.length_a   1.000
_cell.length_b   1.000
_cell.length_c   1.000
_cell.angle_alpha   90.00
_cell.angle_beta   90.00
_cell.angle_gamma   90.00
#
_symmetry.space_group_name_H-M   'P 1'
#
loop_
_entity.id
_entity.type
_entity.pdbx_description
1 polymer ?
#
loop_
_entity_poly.entity_id
_entity_poly.type
_entity_poly.pdbx_seq_one_letter_code
_entity_poly.pdbx_strand_id
1 'polypeptide(L)'
;VALENLAIFADLGIHAELIQLSIFQKARTYFRRLAADTRVLKILKRLERYSSFEGRLIRKNIDLVYFLAPSSWARDLDEINYITTVWDLCHRDDPEFPEVRWNLQFEARERSYRALLPRATAIFVDSELGKKNVVHRYGIDDVRVHVMPFQAAVATREISAPHSKLAIDLKKKYCLDVPYVFYPAQFWAHKNHVYLLE
;
A
#
# COMPACT_ATOMS: atom_id res chain seq x y z
N VAL A 1 -6.58 16.36 3.37
CA VAL A 1 -6.47 15.05 2.67
C VAL A 1 -7.37 14.00 3.32
N ALA A 2 -7.21 13.65 4.61
CA ALA A 2 -8.01 12.55 5.22
C ALA A 2 -9.51 12.87 5.32
N LEU A 3 -9.88 14.11 5.63
CA LEU A 3 -11.29 14.53 5.72
C LEU A 3 -11.96 14.66 4.34
N GLU A 4 -11.23 15.12 3.34
CA GLU A 4 -11.68 15.19 1.95
C GLU A 4 -12.00 13.79 1.41
N ASN A 5 -11.15 12.81 1.71
CA ASN A 5 -11.39 11.43 1.30
C ASN A 5 -12.63 10.80 1.95
N LEU A 6 -13.03 11.22 3.17
CA LEU A 6 -14.25 10.74 3.80
C LEU A 6 -15.49 11.13 3.01
N ALA A 7 -15.53 12.35 2.44
CA ALA A 7 -16.64 12.80 1.59
C ALA A 7 -16.75 11.92 0.33
N ILE A 8 -15.62 11.62 -0.34
CA ILE A 8 -15.63 10.74 -1.52
C ILE A 8 -16.16 9.34 -1.19
N PHE A 9 -15.80 8.79 -0.04
CA PHE A 9 -16.32 7.49 0.37
C PHE A 9 -17.82 7.53 0.64
N ALA A 10 -18.33 8.61 1.25
CA ALA A 10 -19.74 8.80 1.50
C ALA A 10 -20.55 8.87 0.19
N ASP A 11 -20.04 9.59 -0.83
CA ASP A 11 -20.66 9.69 -2.16
C ASP A 11 -20.72 8.32 -2.87
N LEU A 12 -19.80 7.42 -2.55
CA LEU A 12 -19.76 6.03 -3.05
C LEU A 12 -20.63 5.08 -2.20
N GLY A 13 -21.36 5.59 -1.20
CA GLY A 13 -22.14 4.78 -0.27
C GLY A 13 -21.30 3.95 0.71
N ILE A 14 -20.01 4.28 0.85
CA ILE A 14 -19.09 3.58 1.74
C ILE A 14 -19.02 4.31 3.08
N HIS A 15 -19.41 3.64 4.16
CA HIS A 15 -19.21 4.17 5.50
C HIS A 15 -17.72 4.15 5.86
N ALA A 16 -17.12 5.33 5.98
CA ALA A 16 -15.71 5.49 6.30
C ALA A 16 -15.53 6.19 7.65
N GLU A 17 -14.63 5.70 8.46
CA GLU A 17 -14.33 6.25 9.78
C GLU A 17 -12.83 6.52 9.92
N LEU A 18 -12.49 7.69 10.48
CA LEU A 18 -11.11 8.07 10.72
C LEU A 18 -10.64 7.54 12.08
N ILE A 19 -9.69 6.59 12.07
CA ILE A 19 -9.02 6.11 13.27
C ILE A 19 -7.81 6.99 13.57
N GLN A 20 -7.94 7.88 14.56
CA GLN A 20 -6.83 8.71 15.04
C GLN A 20 -6.21 8.11 16.29
N LEU A 21 -4.90 7.87 16.25
CA LEU A 21 -4.14 7.50 17.44
C LEU A 21 -3.56 8.75 18.10
N SER A 22 -3.66 8.83 19.44
CA SER A 22 -2.99 9.88 20.21
C SER A 22 -1.47 9.78 20.08
N ILE A 23 -0.76 10.85 20.44
CA ILE A 23 0.71 10.88 20.42
C ILE A 23 1.29 9.77 21.30
N PHE A 24 0.72 9.54 22.49
CA PHE A 24 1.13 8.46 23.38
C PHE A 24 0.92 7.07 22.76
N GLN A 25 -0.21 6.85 22.08
CA GLN A 25 -0.48 5.60 21.39
C GLN A 25 0.48 5.36 20.22
N LYS A 26 0.84 6.40 19.48
CA LYS A 26 1.85 6.33 18.41
C LYS A 26 3.23 6.01 18.97
N ALA A 27 3.66 6.71 20.02
CA ALA A 27 4.93 6.45 20.69
C ALA A 27 5.00 5.01 21.22
N ARG A 28 3.96 4.56 21.91
CA ARG A 28 3.85 3.17 22.42
C ARG A 28 3.94 2.13 21.31
N THR A 29 3.24 2.34 20.19
CA THR A 29 3.33 1.47 19.00
C THR A 29 4.75 1.43 18.44
N TYR A 30 5.41 2.59 18.37
CA TYR A 30 6.80 2.69 17.92
C TYR A 30 7.76 1.91 18.83
N PHE A 31 7.68 2.09 20.14
CA PHE A 31 8.50 1.33 21.11
C PHE A 31 8.23 -0.18 21.04
N ARG A 32 6.97 -0.59 20.89
CA ARG A 32 6.61 -2.00 20.71
C ARG A 32 7.26 -2.59 19.45
N ARG A 33 7.32 -1.84 18.36
CA ARG A 33 7.98 -2.25 17.10
C ARG A 33 9.49 -2.35 17.24
N LEU A 34 10.12 -1.40 17.94
CA LEU A 34 11.57 -1.43 18.22
C LEU A 34 11.95 -2.61 19.12
N ALA A 35 11.10 -2.93 20.08
CA ALA A 35 11.32 -4.04 21.01
C ALA A 35 10.99 -5.41 20.40
N ALA A 36 10.48 -5.48 19.15
CA ALA A 36 9.93 -6.70 18.55
C ALA A 36 10.92 -7.87 18.55
N ASP A 37 12.20 -7.59 18.44
CA ASP A 37 13.26 -8.61 18.39
C ASP A 37 13.94 -8.87 19.76
N THR A 38 13.42 -8.29 20.86
CA THR A 38 14.03 -8.35 22.18
C THR A 38 13.21 -9.15 23.19
N ARG A 39 13.87 -9.64 24.27
CA ARG A 39 13.19 -10.26 25.41
C ARG A 39 12.18 -9.32 26.08
N VAL A 40 12.37 -8.01 25.94
CA VAL A 40 11.47 -6.98 26.48
C VAL A 40 10.07 -7.07 25.86
N LEU A 41 9.97 -7.38 24.57
CA LEU A 41 8.65 -7.56 23.92
C LEU A 41 7.86 -8.71 24.52
N LYS A 42 8.52 -9.82 24.89
CA LYS A 42 7.83 -10.96 25.53
C LYS A 42 7.17 -10.55 26.84
N ILE A 43 7.84 -9.67 27.61
CA ILE A 43 7.30 -9.12 28.86
C ILE A 43 6.17 -8.13 28.57
N LEU A 44 6.36 -7.22 27.61
CA LEU A 44 5.33 -6.25 27.22
C LEU A 44 4.09 -6.93 26.65
N LYS A 45 4.24 -7.95 25.82
CA LYS A 45 3.10 -8.75 25.31
C LYS A 45 2.35 -9.49 26.44
N ARG A 46 3.04 -9.86 27.52
CA ARG A 46 2.42 -10.48 28.70
C ARG A 46 1.63 -9.49 29.54
N LEU A 47 2.06 -8.22 29.57
CA LEU A 47 1.39 -7.12 30.30
C LEU A 47 0.26 -6.50 29.48
N GLU A 48 0.40 -6.47 28.16
CA GLU A 48 -0.54 -5.85 27.23
C GLU A 48 -0.91 -6.83 26.12
N ARG A 49 -2.08 -7.43 26.25
CA ARG A 49 -2.58 -8.44 25.32
C ARG A 49 -2.61 -7.93 23.86
N TYR A 50 -2.99 -6.65 23.65
CA TYR A 50 -3.17 -6.08 22.32
C TYR A 50 -2.36 -4.79 22.12
N SER A 51 -1.99 -4.50 20.86
CA SER A 51 -1.54 -3.16 20.47
C SER A 51 -2.67 -2.13 20.64
N SER A 52 -2.33 -0.84 20.73
CA SER A 52 -3.33 0.22 20.79
C SER A 52 -4.22 0.27 19.54
N PHE A 53 -3.68 -0.13 18.39
CA PHE A 53 -4.40 -0.21 17.12
C PHE A 53 -5.37 -1.40 17.13
N GLU A 54 -4.86 -2.60 17.39
CA GLU A 54 -5.65 -3.82 17.42
C GLU A 54 -6.75 -3.78 18.47
N GLY A 55 -6.45 -3.29 19.68
CA GLY A 55 -7.45 -3.14 20.72
C GLY A 55 -8.61 -2.20 20.36
N ARG A 56 -8.42 -1.24 19.45
CA ARG A 56 -9.52 -0.44 18.91
C ARG A 56 -10.39 -1.23 17.93
N LEU A 57 -9.76 -2.03 17.08
CA LEU A 57 -10.47 -2.86 16.11
C LEU A 57 -11.32 -3.90 16.83
N ILE A 58 -10.77 -4.57 17.86
CA ILE A 58 -11.51 -5.53 18.68
C ILE A 58 -12.74 -4.89 19.34
N ARG A 59 -12.59 -3.67 19.92
CA ARG A 59 -13.74 -2.96 20.50
C ARG A 59 -14.83 -2.58 19.50
N LYS A 60 -14.50 -2.56 18.21
CA LYS A 60 -15.44 -2.33 17.10
C LYS A 60 -15.95 -3.62 16.46
N ASN A 61 -15.63 -4.78 17.05
CA ASN A 61 -16.00 -6.10 16.53
C ASN A 61 -15.49 -6.34 15.11
N ILE A 62 -14.23 -5.93 14.83
CA ILE A 62 -13.58 -6.17 13.55
C ILE A 62 -12.81 -7.48 13.63
N ASP A 63 -13.15 -8.44 12.79
CA ASP A 63 -12.54 -9.77 12.71
C ASP A 63 -11.49 -9.89 11.61
N LEU A 64 -11.56 -9.02 10.59
CA LEU A 64 -10.66 -9.03 9.44
C LEU A 64 -10.30 -7.61 9.02
N VAL A 65 -9.03 -7.37 8.74
CA VAL A 65 -8.53 -6.10 8.20
C VAL A 65 -7.99 -6.32 6.79
N TYR A 66 -8.42 -5.51 5.84
CA TYR A 66 -7.83 -5.48 4.52
C TYR A 66 -6.98 -4.22 4.31
N PHE A 67 -5.68 -4.42 4.13
CA PHE A 67 -4.74 -3.36 3.78
C PHE A 67 -4.65 -3.22 2.26
N LEU A 68 -5.27 -2.18 1.71
CA LEU A 68 -5.27 -1.87 0.27
C LEU A 68 -3.89 -1.53 -0.29
N ALA A 69 -2.95 -1.20 0.59
CA ALA A 69 -1.56 -0.90 0.28
C ALA A 69 -0.64 -1.62 1.26
N PRO A 70 0.64 -1.84 0.92
CA PRO A 70 1.61 -2.34 1.88
C PRO A 70 1.63 -1.47 3.13
N SER A 71 1.31 -2.05 4.28
CA SER A 71 1.12 -1.27 5.51
C SER A 71 1.87 -1.88 6.69
N SER A 72 2.70 -1.06 7.34
CA SER A 72 3.38 -1.46 8.56
C SER A 72 2.43 -1.68 9.75
N TRP A 73 1.17 -1.22 9.67
CA TRP A 73 0.15 -1.44 10.71
C TRP A 73 -0.22 -2.90 10.88
N ALA A 74 -0.08 -3.73 9.85
CA ALA A 74 -0.29 -5.17 9.95
C ALA A 74 0.66 -5.84 10.97
N ARG A 75 1.81 -5.22 11.30
CA ARG A 75 2.71 -5.69 12.36
C ARG A 75 2.13 -5.57 13.76
N ASP A 76 1.13 -4.73 13.93
CA ASP A 76 0.48 -4.45 15.20
C ASP A 76 -0.76 -5.32 15.44
N LEU A 77 -1.10 -6.19 14.48
CA LEU A 77 -2.15 -7.20 14.59
C LEU A 77 -1.53 -8.52 15.04
N ASP A 78 -1.93 -9.01 16.19
CA ASP A 78 -1.49 -10.31 16.76
C ASP A 78 -2.60 -11.36 16.68
N GLU A 79 -3.87 -10.98 16.89
CA GLU A 79 -5.04 -11.88 16.93
C GLU A 79 -6.00 -11.66 15.75
N ILE A 80 -6.12 -10.41 15.24
CA ILE A 80 -7.02 -10.12 14.12
C ILE A 80 -6.36 -10.59 12.81
N ASN A 81 -7.10 -11.36 12.03
CA ASN A 81 -6.70 -11.76 10.69
C ASN A 81 -6.59 -10.56 9.75
N TYR A 82 -5.71 -10.65 8.77
CA TYR A 82 -5.60 -9.59 7.78
C TYR A 82 -5.29 -10.10 6.38
N ILE A 83 -5.75 -9.33 5.40
CA ILE A 83 -5.39 -9.40 3.99
C ILE A 83 -4.46 -8.24 3.70
N THR A 84 -3.47 -8.43 2.86
CA THR A 84 -2.56 -7.35 2.43
C THR A 84 -2.39 -7.34 0.92
N THR A 85 -2.08 -6.17 0.37
CA THR A 85 -1.73 -6.01 -1.04
C THR A 85 -0.24 -5.79 -1.19
N VAL A 86 0.38 -6.45 -2.16
CA VAL A 86 1.75 -6.19 -2.61
C VAL A 86 1.67 -5.61 -4.01
N TRP A 87 2.02 -4.33 -4.15
CA TRP A 87 1.98 -3.64 -5.45
C TRP A 87 3.14 -4.04 -6.36
N ASP A 88 4.33 -4.15 -5.77
CA ASP A 88 5.55 -4.49 -6.48
C ASP A 88 6.61 -5.09 -5.55
N LEU A 89 7.61 -5.68 -6.15
CA LEU A 89 8.85 -6.10 -5.50
C LEU A 89 10.08 -5.45 -6.16
N CYS A 90 9.91 -4.25 -6.74
CA CYS A 90 10.96 -3.53 -7.48
C CYS A 90 12.27 -3.37 -6.69
N HIS A 91 12.21 -3.25 -5.37
CA HIS A 91 13.40 -3.23 -4.53
C HIS A 91 14.27 -4.49 -4.66
N ARG A 92 13.67 -5.62 -5.07
CA ARG A 92 14.39 -6.88 -5.35
C ARG A 92 14.67 -7.09 -6.83
N ASP A 93 13.80 -6.56 -7.68
CA ASP A 93 13.93 -6.71 -9.12
C ASP A 93 15.04 -5.79 -9.66
N ASP A 94 15.03 -4.56 -9.18
CA ASP A 94 15.87 -3.46 -9.69
C ASP A 94 16.64 -2.77 -8.54
N PRO A 95 17.49 -3.52 -7.79
CA PRO A 95 18.14 -3.01 -6.58
C PRO A 95 19.21 -1.94 -6.88
N GLU A 96 19.62 -1.75 -8.14
CA GLU A 96 20.57 -0.74 -8.58
C GLU A 96 20.00 0.68 -8.58
N PHE A 97 18.68 0.83 -8.67
CA PHE A 97 18.07 2.16 -8.71
C PHE A 97 18.11 2.85 -7.35
N PRO A 98 18.47 4.15 -7.30
CA PRO A 98 18.65 4.88 -6.04
C PRO A 98 17.35 4.97 -5.22
N GLU A 99 16.19 5.11 -5.86
CA GLU A 99 14.89 5.24 -5.19
C GLU A 99 14.48 4.01 -4.37
N VAL A 100 15.02 2.84 -4.67
CA VAL A 100 14.74 1.61 -3.91
C VAL A 100 15.73 1.36 -2.78
N ARG A 101 16.87 2.09 -2.76
CA ARG A 101 17.94 1.98 -1.75
C ARG A 101 18.03 3.15 -0.80
N TRP A 102 17.60 4.33 -1.23
CA TRP A 102 17.69 5.55 -0.43
C TRP A 102 17.09 5.36 0.95
N ASN A 103 17.78 5.86 1.97
CA ASN A 103 17.33 5.83 3.37
C ASN A 103 16.96 4.42 3.89
N LEU A 104 17.71 3.39 3.51
CA LEU A 104 17.47 2.01 3.93
C LEU A 104 16.10 1.47 3.49
N GLN A 105 15.55 1.95 2.38
CA GLN A 105 14.24 1.52 1.87
C GLN A 105 14.21 0.03 1.55
N PHE A 106 15.31 -0.50 0.98
CA PHE A 106 15.42 -1.93 0.69
C PHE A 106 15.26 -2.77 1.97
N GLU A 107 16.06 -2.48 2.99
CA GLU A 107 16.06 -3.23 4.26
C GLU A 107 14.72 -3.07 5.00
N ALA A 108 14.13 -1.88 4.93
CA ALA A 108 12.83 -1.61 5.55
C ALA A 108 11.70 -2.41 4.88
N ARG A 109 11.67 -2.47 3.54
CA ARG A 109 10.69 -3.25 2.78
C ARG A 109 10.88 -4.74 3.02
N GLU A 110 12.13 -5.25 2.95
CA GLU A 110 12.44 -6.65 3.22
C GLU A 110 12.01 -7.07 4.62
N ARG A 111 12.39 -6.31 5.64
CA ARG A 111 11.98 -6.58 7.02
C ARG A 111 10.47 -6.59 7.17
N SER A 112 9.79 -5.69 6.49
CA SER A 112 8.33 -5.61 6.51
C SER A 112 7.70 -6.83 5.86
N TYR A 113 8.05 -7.14 4.63
CA TYR A 113 7.46 -8.25 3.89
C TYR A 113 7.74 -9.60 4.54
N ARG A 114 8.99 -9.86 5.00
CA ARG A 114 9.32 -11.09 5.74
C ARG A 114 8.52 -11.26 7.03
N ALA A 115 8.17 -10.16 7.69
CA ALA A 115 7.37 -10.22 8.92
C ALA A 115 5.87 -10.36 8.65
N LEU A 116 5.35 -9.80 7.55
CA LEU A 116 3.92 -9.67 7.31
C LEU A 116 3.34 -10.75 6.41
N LEU A 117 4.01 -11.07 5.29
CA LEU A 117 3.42 -11.96 4.29
C LEU A 117 3.14 -13.37 4.83
N PRO A 118 4.01 -14.00 5.64
CA PRO A 118 3.73 -15.33 6.20
C PRO A 118 2.48 -15.37 7.10
N ARG A 119 2.11 -14.23 7.70
CA ARG A 119 0.98 -14.13 8.64
C ARG A 119 -0.33 -13.68 7.98
N ALA A 120 -0.29 -13.12 6.78
CA ALA A 120 -1.48 -12.67 6.09
C ALA A 120 -2.39 -13.86 5.73
N THR A 121 -3.68 -13.74 5.92
CA THR A 121 -4.67 -14.75 5.51
C THR A 121 -4.70 -14.90 4.00
N ALA A 122 -4.66 -13.77 3.29
CA ALA A 122 -4.52 -13.71 1.84
C ALA A 122 -3.66 -12.52 1.43
N ILE A 123 -3.04 -12.62 0.25
CA ILE A 123 -2.20 -11.58 -0.33
C ILE A 123 -2.72 -11.28 -1.72
N PHE A 124 -3.04 -10.03 -1.99
CA PHE A 124 -3.38 -9.57 -3.33
C PHE A 124 -2.17 -8.97 -4.03
N VAL A 125 -2.04 -9.27 -5.31
CA VAL A 125 -1.02 -8.77 -6.23
C VAL A 125 -1.67 -8.29 -7.51
N ASP A 126 -1.00 -7.44 -8.27
CA ASP A 126 -1.55 -6.85 -9.50
C ASP A 126 -1.43 -7.74 -10.74
N SER A 127 -0.54 -8.75 -10.71
CA SER A 127 -0.19 -9.55 -11.88
C SER A 127 0.26 -10.97 -11.53
N GLU A 128 0.23 -11.85 -12.51
CA GLU A 128 0.77 -13.21 -12.39
C GLU A 128 2.29 -13.21 -12.08
N LEU A 129 3.03 -12.23 -12.62
CA LEU A 129 4.43 -12.05 -12.28
C LEU A 129 4.60 -11.69 -10.81
N GLY A 130 3.79 -10.75 -10.31
CA GLY A 130 3.74 -10.39 -8.90
C GLY A 130 3.46 -11.59 -8.01
N LYS A 131 2.49 -12.45 -8.39
CA LYS A 131 2.18 -13.70 -7.69
C LYS A 131 3.38 -14.63 -7.63
N LYS A 132 3.99 -14.94 -8.77
CA LYS A 132 5.18 -15.80 -8.83
C LYS A 132 6.31 -15.26 -7.96
N ASN A 133 6.54 -13.96 -7.99
CA ASN A 133 7.58 -13.31 -7.21
C ASN A 133 7.31 -13.40 -5.69
N VAL A 134 6.09 -13.17 -5.24
CA VAL A 134 5.72 -13.29 -3.82
C VAL A 134 5.89 -14.73 -3.34
N VAL A 135 5.33 -15.70 -4.07
CA VAL A 135 5.42 -17.12 -3.75
C VAL A 135 6.87 -17.56 -3.64
N HIS A 136 7.66 -17.28 -4.69
CA HIS A 136 9.03 -17.78 -4.77
C HIS A 136 9.98 -17.09 -3.79
N ARG A 137 9.90 -15.76 -3.64
CA ARG A 137 10.87 -14.99 -2.86
C ARG A 137 10.61 -14.99 -1.36
N TYR A 138 9.36 -15.17 -0.97
CA TYR A 138 8.98 -15.18 0.45
C TYR A 138 8.47 -16.53 0.95
N GLY A 139 8.44 -17.56 0.09
CA GLY A 139 8.01 -18.91 0.46
C GLY A 139 6.53 -18.96 0.88
N ILE A 140 5.68 -18.16 0.25
CA ILE A 140 4.26 -18.10 0.55
C ILE A 140 3.53 -19.18 -0.24
N ASP A 141 2.57 -19.85 0.38
CA ASP A 141 1.71 -20.81 -0.29
C ASP A 141 0.92 -20.14 -1.42
N ASP A 142 0.97 -20.72 -2.61
CA ASP A 142 0.33 -20.21 -3.84
C ASP A 142 -1.17 -19.98 -3.67
N VAL A 143 -1.86 -20.82 -2.92
CA VAL A 143 -3.31 -20.71 -2.66
C VAL A 143 -3.68 -19.45 -1.88
N ARG A 144 -2.72 -18.81 -1.20
CA ARG A 144 -2.93 -17.58 -0.44
C ARG A 144 -2.64 -16.31 -1.23
N VAL A 145 -2.08 -16.45 -2.44
CA VAL A 145 -1.72 -15.30 -3.29
C VAL A 145 -2.67 -15.22 -4.48
N HIS A 146 -3.43 -14.14 -4.54
CA HIS A 146 -4.48 -13.93 -5.54
C HIS A 146 -4.14 -12.74 -6.43
N VAL A 147 -4.29 -12.92 -7.75
CA VAL A 147 -4.10 -11.85 -8.72
C VAL A 147 -5.35 -10.99 -8.80
N MET A 148 -5.20 -9.71 -8.53
CA MET A 148 -6.25 -8.70 -8.59
C MET A 148 -5.71 -7.45 -9.31
N PRO A 149 -5.77 -7.41 -10.65
CA PRO A 149 -5.25 -6.30 -11.43
C PRO A 149 -5.92 -4.97 -11.09
N PHE A 150 -5.14 -3.90 -11.08
CA PHE A 150 -5.67 -2.56 -10.89
C PHE A 150 -6.62 -2.19 -12.02
N GLN A 151 -7.76 -1.64 -11.63
CA GLN A 151 -8.74 -1.12 -12.57
C GLN A 151 -8.48 0.36 -12.84
N ALA A 152 -8.82 0.81 -14.06
CA ALA A 152 -8.82 2.24 -14.37
C ALA A 152 -9.76 3.00 -13.42
N ALA A 153 -9.34 4.19 -12.99
CA ALA A 153 -10.15 5.03 -12.13
C ALA A 153 -11.53 5.32 -12.77
N VAL A 154 -12.58 5.37 -11.95
CA VAL A 154 -13.94 5.65 -12.43
C VAL A 154 -14.00 6.93 -13.27
N ALA A 155 -13.32 7.99 -12.84
CA ALA A 155 -13.23 9.25 -13.58
C ALA A 155 -12.71 9.09 -15.01
N THR A 156 -11.77 8.15 -15.27
CA THR A 156 -11.28 7.92 -16.63
C THR A 156 -12.27 7.14 -17.48
N ARG A 157 -13.13 6.31 -16.90
CA ARG A 157 -14.18 5.58 -17.62
C ARG A 157 -15.29 6.52 -18.10
N GLU A 158 -15.65 7.50 -17.28
CA GLU A 158 -16.66 8.51 -17.62
C GLU A 158 -16.21 9.45 -18.75
N ILE A 159 -14.93 9.82 -18.78
CA ILE A 159 -14.36 10.68 -19.82
C ILE A 159 -14.31 9.95 -21.17
N SER A 160 -14.17 8.64 -21.18
CA SER A 160 -14.13 7.82 -22.40
C SER A 160 -15.50 7.62 -23.04
N ALA A 161 -16.60 8.08 -22.42
CA ALA A 161 -17.93 8.03 -23.02
C ALA A 161 -18.04 9.02 -24.19
N PRO A 162 -18.58 8.61 -25.37
CA PRO A 162 -18.59 9.40 -26.60
C PRO A 162 -19.32 10.77 -26.51
N HIS A 163 -20.05 11.01 -25.43
CA HIS A 163 -20.85 12.23 -25.20
C HIS A 163 -20.55 12.92 -23.86
N SER A 164 -19.36 12.76 -23.33
CA SER A 164 -18.95 13.43 -22.10
C SER A 164 -18.99 14.95 -22.30
N LYS A 165 -19.89 15.62 -21.59
CA LYS A 165 -19.96 17.10 -21.50
C LYS A 165 -18.69 17.73 -20.90
N LEU A 166 -17.77 16.91 -20.44
CA LEU A 166 -16.47 17.27 -19.83
C LEU A 166 -15.30 17.19 -20.81
N ALA A 167 -15.55 17.11 -22.13
CA ALA A 167 -14.49 17.17 -23.12
C ALA A 167 -13.81 18.55 -23.06
N ILE A 168 -12.79 18.66 -22.21
CA ILE A 168 -11.93 19.84 -22.14
C ILE A 168 -11.09 19.84 -23.40
N ASP A 169 -11.13 20.95 -24.15
CA ASP A 169 -10.22 21.16 -25.27
C ASP A 169 -8.77 21.31 -24.71
N LEU A 170 -8.08 20.21 -24.67
CA LEU A 170 -6.70 20.12 -24.15
C LEU A 170 -5.75 20.94 -25.03
N LYS A 171 -5.97 21.00 -26.35
CA LYS A 171 -5.15 21.79 -27.27
C LYS A 171 -5.20 23.26 -26.87
N LYS A 172 -6.41 23.81 -26.69
CA LYS A 172 -6.60 25.18 -26.27
C LYS A 172 -6.09 25.44 -24.86
N LYS A 173 -6.36 24.52 -23.92
CA LYS A 173 -5.97 24.69 -22.51
C LYS A 173 -4.46 24.72 -22.31
N TYR A 174 -3.71 23.92 -23.04
CA TYR A 174 -2.26 23.75 -22.88
C TYR A 174 -1.44 24.27 -24.08
N CYS A 175 -2.06 24.97 -25.01
CA CYS A 175 -1.41 25.54 -26.22
C CYS A 175 -0.65 24.45 -27.01
N LEU A 176 -1.29 23.31 -27.25
CA LEU A 176 -0.68 22.17 -27.93
C LEU A 176 -0.89 22.27 -29.44
N ASP A 177 -0.11 23.09 -30.11
CA ASP A 177 -0.24 23.39 -31.57
C ASP A 177 0.52 22.38 -32.45
N VAL A 178 1.34 21.52 -31.83
CA VAL A 178 2.15 20.50 -32.52
C VAL A 178 1.91 19.12 -31.94
N PRO A 179 2.24 18.04 -32.66
CA PRO A 179 2.24 16.69 -32.06
C PRO A 179 3.14 16.63 -30.83
N TYR A 180 2.69 15.97 -29.78
CA TYR A 180 3.42 15.85 -28.55
C TYR A 180 3.42 14.41 -28.02
N VAL A 181 4.44 14.07 -27.23
CA VAL A 181 4.50 12.84 -26.43
C VAL A 181 4.19 13.19 -24.98
N PHE A 182 3.29 12.44 -24.36
CA PHE A 182 2.94 12.62 -22.97
C PHE A 182 3.36 11.40 -22.16
N TYR A 183 4.29 11.62 -21.21
CA TYR A 183 4.79 10.59 -20.32
C TYR A 183 4.56 10.99 -18.85
N PRO A 184 3.40 10.64 -18.26
CA PRO A 184 3.01 11.05 -16.91
C PRO A 184 3.68 10.20 -15.84
N ALA A 185 5.00 10.23 -15.75
CA ALA A 185 5.79 9.49 -14.76
C ALA A 185 6.57 10.45 -13.86
N GLN A 186 6.84 10.03 -12.64
CA GLN A 186 7.75 10.74 -11.73
C GLN A 186 9.18 10.67 -12.27
N PHE A 187 10.01 11.68 -11.95
CA PHE A 187 11.41 11.75 -12.39
C PHE A 187 12.31 10.80 -11.58
N TRP A 188 11.95 9.53 -11.55
CA TRP A 188 12.76 8.48 -10.94
C TRP A 188 13.68 7.85 -11.98
N ALA A 189 14.86 7.37 -11.54
CA ALA A 189 15.85 6.83 -12.44
C ALA A 189 15.32 5.67 -13.30
N HIS A 190 14.56 4.74 -12.71
CA HIS A 190 13.95 3.62 -13.46
C HIS A 190 12.88 4.02 -14.47
N LYS A 191 12.36 5.26 -14.43
CA LYS A 191 11.42 5.78 -15.45
C LYS A 191 12.13 6.27 -16.71
N ASN A 192 13.46 6.41 -16.66
CA ASN A 192 14.34 6.66 -17.80
C ASN A 192 13.89 7.80 -18.74
N HIS A 193 13.56 8.96 -18.16
CA HIS A 193 13.15 10.13 -18.96
C HIS A 193 14.20 10.59 -19.95
N VAL A 194 15.49 10.33 -19.67
CA VAL A 194 16.61 10.68 -20.57
C VAL A 194 16.45 9.97 -21.91
N TYR A 195 16.14 8.68 -21.88
CA TYR A 195 15.91 7.90 -23.11
C TYR A 195 14.79 8.43 -24.01
N LEU A 196 13.80 9.12 -23.43
CA LEU A 196 12.73 9.74 -24.23
C LEU A 196 13.14 11.03 -24.92
N LEU A 197 14.27 11.64 -24.50
CA LEU A 197 14.78 12.90 -25.02
C LEU A 197 15.90 12.71 -26.06
N GLU A 198 16.47 11.51 -26.13
CA GLU A 198 17.46 11.07 -27.12
C GLU A 198 16.78 10.48 -28.37
#